data_1abe40e813a27405870eae59b5bf40e4
#
_entry.id   1abe40e813a27405870eae59b5bf40e4
#
_cell.length_a   1.000
_cell.length_b   1.000
_cell.length_c   1.000
_cell.angle_alpha   90.00
_cell.angle_beta   90.00
_cell.angle_gamma   90.00
#
_symmetry.space_group_name_H-M   'P 1'
#
loop_
_entity.id
_entity.type
_entity.pdbx_description
1 polymer ?
#
loop_
_entity_poly.entity_id
_entity_poly.type
_entity_poly.pdbx_seq_one_letter_code
_entity_poly.pdbx_strand_id
1 'polypeptide(L)'
;MAQTSNNHLTFMGIPITGTVENFAQKLGAKGFKKVFSNKDAVVFEGKFAGYSGCKIYVFKVPNRNIVYGVGVVFPKKSSWANLEEEYNKFKDMLTNKCGKPASHSETFKEGASTFNDEAKMRSLKEGNCDYWTRWNVENGYIRVKIFSLPDTDYGNISLIYYDKINSDLADKATEDDL
;
A
#
# COMPACT_ATOMS: atom_id res chain seq x y z
N MET A 1 -4.10 28.10 24.26
CA MET A 1 -3.19 27.02 23.83
C MET A 1 -3.75 26.47 22.53
N ALA A 2 -3.05 26.73 21.41
CA ALA A 2 -3.48 26.22 20.11
C ALA A 2 -3.31 24.70 20.13
N GLN A 3 -4.41 23.95 19.95
CA GLN A 3 -4.35 22.56 19.57
C GLN A 3 -3.60 22.49 18.25
N THR A 4 -2.38 21.98 18.26
CA THR A 4 -1.71 21.54 17.04
C THR A 4 -2.58 20.41 16.47
N SER A 5 -3.39 20.74 15.45
CA SER A 5 -4.12 19.75 14.68
C SER A 5 -3.08 18.74 14.19
N ASN A 6 -3.23 17.50 14.59
CA ASN A 6 -2.38 16.39 14.14
C ASN A 6 -2.64 16.20 12.65
N ASN A 7 -1.91 16.92 11.80
CA ASN A 7 -2.02 16.87 10.34
C ASN A 7 -1.39 15.59 9.74
N HIS A 8 -1.63 14.46 10.37
CA HIS A 8 -1.19 13.16 9.85
C HIS A 8 -2.28 12.47 9.06
N LEU A 9 -1.89 11.78 7.99
CA LEU A 9 -2.81 10.88 7.28
C LEU A 9 -3.29 9.78 8.23
N THR A 10 -4.54 9.34 8.06
CA THR A 10 -5.11 8.28 8.90
C THR A 10 -5.35 6.99 8.11
N PHE A 11 -5.11 5.86 8.76
CA PHE A 11 -5.51 4.53 8.31
C PHE A 11 -6.56 3.97 9.27
N MET A 12 -7.78 3.74 8.78
CA MET A 12 -8.91 3.30 9.61
C MET A 12 -9.16 4.18 10.85
N GLY A 13 -8.96 5.51 10.72
CA GLY A 13 -9.05 6.47 11.83
C GLY A 13 -7.86 6.47 12.79
N ILE A 14 -6.81 5.69 12.53
CA ILE A 14 -5.55 5.70 13.29
C ILE A 14 -4.59 6.65 12.58
N PRO A 15 -4.10 7.74 13.20
CA PRO A 15 -3.07 8.59 12.60
C PRO A 15 -1.79 7.79 12.31
N ILE A 16 -1.24 7.94 11.10
CA ILE A 16 0.00 7.28 10.66
C ILE A 16 1.19 8.03 11.26
N THR A 17 1.39 7.83 12.55
CA THR A 17 2.46 8.47 13.33
C THR A 17 2.68 7.73 14.65
N GLY A 18 3.67 8.21 15.43
CA GLY A 18 4.01 7.63 16.71
C GLY A 18 4.81 6.34 16.58
N THR A 19 4.96 5.62 17.69
CA THR A 19 5.73 4.37 17.72
C THR A 19 4.96 3.22 17.09
N VAL A 20 5.71 2.25 16.58
CA VAL A 20 5.14 1.02 16.01
C VAL A 20 4.30 0.27 17.02
N GLU A 21 4.71 0.24 18.29
CA GLU A 21 3.99 -0.43 19.38
C GLU A 21 2.60 0.21 19.61
N ASN A 22 2.54 1.54 19.65
CA ASN A 22 1.28 2.26 19.81
C ASN A 22 0.34 2.04 18.61
N PHE A 23 0.90 2.04 17.41
CA PHE A 23 0.14 1.77 16.19
C PHE A 23 -0.37 0.33 16.16
N ALA A 24 0.50 -0.63 16.53
CA ALA A 24 0.19 -2.05 16.65
C ALA A 24 -0.95 -2.33 17.64
N GLN A 25 -0.92 -1.69 18.81
CA GLN A 25 -1.98 -1.80 19.81
C GLN A 25 -3.35 -1.35 19.24
N LYS A 26 -3.36 -0.22 18.52
CA LYS A 26 -4.58 0.29 17.89
C LYS A 26 -5.09 -0.62 16.77
N LEU A 27 -4.20 -1.22 15.97
CA LEU A 27 -4.57 -2.24 14.98
C LEU A 27 -5.12 -3.50 15.64
N GLY A 28 -4.50 -3.96 16.73
CA GLY A 28 -4.98 -5.10 17.52
C GLY A 28 -6.40 -4.88 18.04
N ALA A 29 -6.72 -3.68 18.55
CA ALA A 29 -8.05 -3.30 18.98
C ALA A 29 -9.10 -3.33 17.84
N LYS A 30 -8.67 -3.25 16.58
CA LYS A 30 -9.50 -3.41 15.37
C LYS A 30 -9.57 -4.85 14.85
N GLY A 31 -9.01 -5.82 15.58
CA GLY A 31 -9.07 -7.24 15.25
C GLY A 31 -7.95 -7.75 14.36
N PHE A 32 -6.91 -6.95 14.09
CA PHE A 32 -5.73 -7.41 13.36
C PHE A 32 -4.76 -8.15 14.28
N LYS A 33 -4.19 -9.26 13.79
CA LYS A 33 -3.20 -10.07 14.52
C LYS A 33 -1.82 -9.86 13.93
N LYS A 34 -0.82 -9.58 14.78
CA LYS A 34 0.58 -9.50 14.35
C LYS A 34 1.06 -10.89 13.92
N VAL A 35 1.63 -11.00 12.72
CA VAL A 35 2.11 -12.25 12.14
C VAL A 35 3.60 -12.25 11.84
N PHE A 36 4.21 -11.08 11.64
CA PHE A 36 5.63 -10.96 11.32
C PHE A 36 6.19 -9.59 11.73
N SER A 37 7.51 -9.52 11.95
CA SER A 37 8.21 -8.27 12.19
C SER A 37 9.67 -8.39 11.75
N ASN A 38 10.19 -7.36 11.09
CA ASN A 38 11.61 -7.17 10.76
C ASN A 38 12.05 -5.73 11.05
N LYS A 39 13.25 -5.35 10.57
CA LYS A 39 13.80 -4.00 10.79
C LYS A 39 12.98 -2.90 10.12
N ASP A 40 12.32 -3.19 8.99
CA ASP A 40 11.67 -2.18 8.12
C ASP A 40 10.16 -2.12 8.32
N ALA A 41 9.52 -3.23 8.69
CA ALA A 41 8.07 -3.30 8.82
C ALA A 41 7.60 -4.29 9.89
N VAL A 42 6.38 -4.05 10.36
CA VAL A 42 5.59 -5.02 11.15
C VAL A 42 4.37 -5.39 10.34
N VAL A 43 4.07 -6.69 10.25
CA VAL A 43 2.97 -7.22 9.45
C VAL A 43 1.88 -7.80 10.34
N PHE A 44 0.66 -7.42 10.03
CA PHE A 44 -0.55 -7.92 10.66
C PHE A 44 -1.42 -8.63 9.62
N GLU A 45 -2.32 -9.48 10.08
CA GLU A 45 -3.33 -10.12 9.24
C GLU A 45 -4.71 -9.87 9.84
N GLY A 46 -5.71 -9.63 8.96
CA GLY A 46 -7.07 -9.40 9.38
C GLY A 46 -8.03 -9.14 8.23
N LYS A 47 -9.22 -8.63 8.57
CA LYS A 47 -10.25 -8.27 7.60
C LYS A 47 -10.17 -6.77 7.29
N PHE A 48 -10.11 -6.42 6.00
CA PHE A 48 -10.10 -5.03 5.54
C PHE A 48 -11.00 -4.86 4.32
N ALA A 49 -11.81 -3.80 4.28
CA ALA A 49 -12.70 -3.45 3.17
C ALA A 49 -13.58 -4.63 2.67
N GLY A 50 -14.00 -5.52 3.59
CA GLY A 50 -14.78 -6.71 3.25
C GLY A 50 -13.98 -7.95 2.92
N TYR A 51 -12.66 -7.86 2.71
CA TYR A 51 -11.78 -8.97 2.39
C TYR A 51 -11.16 -9.55 3.66
N SER A 52 -11.22 -10.88 3.81
CA SER A 52 -10.51 -11.62 4.87
C SER A 52 -9.11 -12.00 4.39
N GLY A 53 -8.16 -12.19 5.32
CA GLY A 53 -6.78 -12.58 4.99
C GLY A 53 -5.94 -11.47 4.35
N CYS A 54 -6.33 -10.20 4.54
CA CYS A 54 -5.49 -9.06 4.15
C CYS A 54 -4.27 -8.97 5.06
N LYS A 55 -3.11 -8.66 4.47
CA LYS A 55 -1.89 -8.37 5.21
C LYS A 55 -1.68 -6.87 5.29
N ILE A 56 -1.49 -6.36 6.52
CA ILE A 56 -1.26 -4.94 6.78
C ILE A 56 0.21 -4.78 7.16
N TYR A 57 0.94 -4.06 6.34
CA TYR A 57 2.34 -3.70 6.54
C TYR A 57 2.41 -2.31 7.16
N VAL A 58 3.00 -2.21 8.34
CA VAL A 58 3.27 -0.93 9.01
C VAL A 58 4.73 -0.60 8.80
N PHE A 59 5.00 0.45 8.02
CA PHE A 59 6.35 0.87 7.64
C PHE A 59 6.94 1.83 8.68
N LYS A 60 8.22 1.63 9.00
CA LYS A 60 8.99 2.46 9.95
C LYS A 60 9.99 3.34 9.21
N VAL A 61 10.18 4.54 9.70
CA VAL A 61 11.31 5.39 9.31
C VAL A 61 12.63 4.64 9.61
N PRO A 62 13.58 4.58 8.65
CA PRO A 62 14.87 3.94 8.87
C PRO A 62 15.53 4.42 10.17
N ASN A 63 16.08 3.48 10.93
CA ASN A 63 16.75 3.73 12.21
C ASN A 63 15.92 4.47 13.29
N ARG A 64 14.61 4.63 13.07
CA ARG A 64 13.69 5.28 14.02
C ARG A 64 12.44 4.42 14.26
N ASN A 65 11.89 4.50 15.46
CA ASN A 65 10.64 3.80 15.79
C ASN A 65 9.41 4.71 15.52
N ILE A 66 9.32 5.25 14.30
CA ILE A 66 8.24 6.15 13.86
C ILE A 66 7.54 5.53 12.66
N VAL A 67 6.22 5.41 12.72
CA VAL A 67 5.41 4.94 11.60
C VAL A 67 5.26 6.04 10.56
N TYR A 68 5.57 5.75 9.28
CA TYR A 68 5.41 6.71 8.18
C TYR A 68 4.44 6.25 7.09
N GLY A 69 4.09 4.96 7.08
CA GLY A 69 3.18 4.45 6.07
C GLY A 69 2.53 3.13 6.46
N VAL A 70 1.44 2.82 5.78
CA VAL A 70 0.70 1.56 5.92
C VAL A 70 0.37 1.01 4.54
N GLY A 71 0.74 -0.25 4.30
CA GLY A 71 0.38 -0.99 3.09
C GLY A 71 -0.63 -2.09 3.40
N VAL A 72 -1.68 -2.19 2.61
CA VAL A 72 -2.62 -3.32 2.63
C VAL A 72 -2.37 -4.17 1.41
N VAL A 73 -2.09 -5.44 1.59
CA VAL A 73 -2.02 -6.44 0.52
C VAL A 73 -3.25 -7.32 0.60
N PHE A 74 -4.01 -7.33 -0.49
CA PHE A 74 -5.22 -8.15 -0.63
C PHE A 74 -4.88 -9.59 -1.00
N PRO A 75 -5.83 -10.53 -0.81
CA PRO A 75 -5.66 -11.92 -1.20
C PRO A 75 -5.24 -12.07 -2.66
N LYS A 76 -4.39 -13.04 -2.92
CA LYS A 76 -3.82 -13.35 -4.24
C LYS A 76 -4.89 -13.69 -5.28
N LYS A 77 -4.60 -13.38 -6.54
CA LYS A 77 -5.39 -13.72 -7.73
C LYS A 77 -4.52 -14.47 -8.75
N SER A 78 -5.10 -15.45 -9.41
CA SER A 78 -4.41 -16.27 -10.41
C SER A 78 -4.67 -15.84 -11.86
N SER A 79 -5.53 -14.83 -12.09
CA SER A 79 -5.83 -14.32 -13.43
C SER A 79 -5.69 -12.81 -13.49
N TRP A 80 -5.27 -12.30 -14.65
CA TRP A 80 -5.18 -10.87 -14.91
C TRP A 80 -6.55 -10.20 -14.87
N ALA A 81 -7.56 -10.84 -15.47
CA ALA A 81 -8.92 -10.29 -15.48
C ALA A 81 -9.44 -9.99 -14.05
N ASN A 82 -9.22 -10.89 -13.11
CA ASN A 82 -9.61 -10.68 -11.71
C ASN A 82 -8.78 -9.59 -11.00
N LEU A 83 -7.50 -9.45 -11.35
CA LEU A 83 -6.66 -8.37 -10.82
C LEU A 83 -7.11 -7.01 -11.36
N GLU A 84 -7.36 -6.92 -12.65
CA GLU A 84 -7.75 -5.68 -13.34
C GLU A 84 -9.15 -5.22 -12.88
N GLU A 85 -10.10 -6.13 -12.73
CA GLU A 85 -11.44 -5.84 -12.19
C GLU A 85 -11.37 -5.28 -10.78
N GLU A 86 -10.60 -5.95 -9.89
CA GLU A 86 -10.47 -5.50 -8.51
C GLU A 86 -9.67 -4.19 -8.39
N TYR A 87 -8.64 -4.02 -9.20
CA TYR A 87 -7.89 -2.77 -9.30
C TYR A 87 -8.81 -1.60 -9.72
N ASN A 88 -9.60 -1.78 -10.77
CA ASN A 88 -10.54 -0.76 -11.24
C ASN A 88 -11.59 -0.44 -10.18
N LYS A 89 -12.11 -1.43 -9.47
CA LYS A 89 -13.02 -1.23 -8.34
C LYS A 89 -12.40 -0.31 -7.26
N PHE A 90 -11.16 -0.57 -6.85
CA PHE A 90 -10.49 0.29 -5.86
C PHE A 90 -10.17 1.67 -6.42
N LYS A 91 -9.78 1.76 -7.70
CA LYS A 91 -9.54 3.02 -8.39
C LYS A 91 -10.80 3.90 -8.41
N ASP A 92 -11.95 3.33 -8.73
CA ASP A 92 -13.23 4.04 -8.74
C ASP A 92 -13.64 4.49 -7.34
N MET A 93 -13.53 3.60 -6.34
CA MET A 93 -13.83 3.94 -4.94
C MET A 93 -12.95 5.08 -4.41
N LEU A 94 -11.65 5.05 -4.73
CA LEU A 94 -10.71 6.10 -4.30
C LEU A 94 -10.93 7.39 -5.09
N THR A 95 -11.26 7.31 -6.37
CA THR A 95 -11.61 8.49 -7.17
C THR A 95 -12.87 9.18 -6.63
N ASN A 96 -13.88 8.41 -6.27
CA ASN A 96 -15.10 8.97 -5.65
C ASN A 96 -14.81 9.59 -4.27
N LYS A 97 -13.87 9.04 -3.51
CA LYS A 97 -13.53 9.52 -2.16
C LYS A 97 -12.54 10.67 -2.14
N CYS A 98 -11.52 10.62 -3.01
CA CYS A 98 -10.36 11.52 -2.97
C CYS A 98 -10.32 12.49 -4.15
N GLY A 99 -11.26 12.39 -5.11
CA GLY A 99 -11.26 13.18 -6.32
C GLY A 99 -10.37 12.61 -7.43
N LYS A 100 -10.02 13.45 -8.40
CA LYS A 100 -9.22 13.03 -9.56
C LYS A 100 -7.84 12.51 -9.16
N PRO A 101 -7.36 11.40 -9.74
CA PRO A 101 -6.00 10.92 -9.53
C PRO A 101 -4.95 11.98 -9.87
N ALA A 102 -3.89 12.04 -9.06
CA ALA A 102 -2.76 12.94 -9.28
C ALA A 102 -1.79 12.39 -10.35
N SER A 103 -1.63 11.07 -10.39
CA SER A 103 -0.78 10.37 -11.38
C SER A 103 -1.16 8.89 -11.46
N HIS A 104 -0.87 8.29 -12.60
CA HIS A 104 -1.08 6.85 -12.82
C HIS A 104 -0.16 6.32 -13.92
N SER A 105 0.06 5.02 -13.91
CA SER A 105 0.57 4.23 -15.01
C SER A 105 -0.29 2.97 -15.12
N GLU A 106 -0.72 2.62 -16.31
CA GLU A 106 -1.55 1.43 -16.58
C GLU A 106 -1.05 0.79 -17.87
N THR A 107 0.23 0.36 -17.84
CA THR A 107 0.96 -0.07 -19.05
C THR A 107 1.72 -1.36 -18.82
N PHE A 108 1.99 -2.05 -19.91
CA PHE A 108 3.02 -3.07 -20.02
C PHE A 108 4.22 -2.48 -20.75
N LYS A 109 5.42 -2.91 -20.41
CA LYS A 109 6.66 -2.46 -21.06
C LYS A 109 6.66 -2.86 -22.53
N GLU A 110 7.40 -2.12 -23.34
CA GLU A 110 7.62 -2.45 -24.75
C GLU A 110 8.15 -3.88 -24.89
N GLY A 111 7.59 -4.66 -25.83
CA GLY A 111 7.93 -6.07 -26.04
C GLY A 111 7.27 -7.06 -25.08
N ALA A 112 6.55 -6.60 -24.05
CA ALA A 112 5.81 -7.49 -23.17
C ALA A 112 4.63 -8.16 -23.89
N SER A 113 4.43 -9.44 -23.64
CA SER A 113 3.32 -10.19 -24.22
C SER A 113 2.02 -9.90 -23.47
N THR A 114 0.97 -9.48 -24.20
CA THR A 114 -0.31 -9.06 -23.59
C THR A 114 -1.54 -9.56 -24.36
N PHE A 115 -1.36 -10.53 -25.24
CA PHE A 115 -2.42 -10.97 -26.17
C PHE A 115 -3.56 -11.76 -25.50
N ASN A 116 -3.33 -12.32 -24.31
CA ASN A 116 -4.34 -12.96 -23.50
C ASN A 116 -4.03 -12.83 -21.98
N ASP A 117 -4.91 -13.35 -21.14
CA ASP A 117 -4.81 -13.29 -19.69
C ASP A 117 -3.51 -13.91 -19.15
N GLU A 118 -3.14 -15.10 -19.64
CA GLU A 118 -1.91 -15.80 -19.24
C GLU A 118 -0.64 -15.02 -19.62
N ALA A 119 -0.63 -14.40 -20.81
CA ALA A 119 0.48 -13.58 -21.27
C ALA A 119 0.66 -12.33 -20.39
N LYS A 120 -0.46 -11.68 -20.03
CA LYS A 120 -0.45 -10.53 -19.10
C LYS A 120 0.04 -10.94 -17.70
N MET A 121 -0.41 -12.10 -17.17
CA MET A 121 0.07 -12.64 -15.89
C MET A 121 1.57 -12.95 -15.93
N ARG A 122 2.08 -13.51 -17.04
CA ARG A 122 3.51 -13.76 -17.24
C ARG A 122 4.28 -12.45 -17.23
N SER A 123 3.83 -11.45 -18.00
CA SER A 123 4.46 -10.13 -18.05
C SER A 123 4.47 -9.43 -16.69
N LEU A 124 3.41 -9.61 -15.87
CA LEU A 124 3.38 -9.13 -14.50
C LEU A 124 4.48 -9.79 -13.64
N LYS A 125 4.61 -11.12 -13.72
CA LYS A 125 5.63 -11.89 -12.97
C LYS A 125 7.06 -11.52 -13.38
N GLU A 126 7.29 -11.24 -14.65
CA GLU A 126 8.58 -10.80 -15.20
C GLU A 126 8.92 -9.33 -14.88
N GLY A 127 8.03 -8.61 -14.18
CA GLY A 127 8.24 -7.19 -13.88
C GLY A 127 8.05 -6.26 -15.09
N ASN A 128 7.36 -6.73 -16.13
CA ASN A 128 7.06 -6.01 -17.36
C ASN A 128 5.69 -5.32 -17.32
N CYS A 129 5.10 -5.16 -16.13
CA CYS A 129 3.82 -4.52 -15.89
C CYS A 129 3.99 -3.37 -14.90
N ASP A 130 3.46 -2.20 -15.26
CA ASP A 130 3.43 -1.02 -14.40
C ASP A 130 1.98 -0.52 -14.30
N TYR A 131 1.25 -1.04 -13.31
CA TYR A 131 -0.16 -0.77 -13.08
C TYR A 131 -0.38 -0.19 -11.71
N TRP A 132 -0.55 1.14 -11.64
CA TRP A 132 -0.84 1.85 -10.40
C TRP A 132 -1.54 3.18 -10.64
N THR A 133 -2.28 3.63 -9.62
CA THR A 133 -2.90 4.96 -9.56
C THR A 133 -2.67 5.57 -8.18
N ARG A 134 -2.35 6.86 -8.13
CA ARG A 134 -2.04 7.64 -6.92
C ARG A 134 -2.96 8.85 -6.80
N TRP A 135 -3.43 9.10 -5.58
CA TRP A 135 -4.18 10.29 -5.18
C TRP A 135 -3.38 11.05 -4.13
N ASN A 136 -3.17 12.34 -4.36
CA ASN A 136 -2.69 13.22 -3.31
C ASN A 136 -3.88 13.59 -2.43
N VAL A 137 -3.71 13.50 -1.13
CA VAL A 137 -4.67 13.91 -0.11
C VAL A 137 -4.02 14.92 0.82
N GLU A 138 -4.79 15.61 1.65
CA GLU A 138 -4.29 16.74 2.46
C GLU A 138 -2.99 16.43 3.21
N ASN A 139 -2.90 15.24 3.81
CA ASN A 139 -1.80 14.87 4.71
C ASN A 139 -0.92 13.75 4.15
N GLY A 140 -0.89 13.55 2.82
CA GLY A 140 -0.07 12.51 2.22
C GLY A 140 -0.56 12.04 0.86
N TYR A 141 -0.42 10.74 0.60
CA TYR A 141 -0.97 10.16 -0.61
C TYR A 141 -1.43 8.70 -0.40
N ILE A 142 -2.36 8.29 -1.26
CA ILE A 142 -2.84 6.91 -1.33
C ILE A 142 -2.54 6.38 -2.73
N ARG A 143 -2.07 5.15 -2.84
CA ARG A 143 -1.77 4.49 -4.11
C ARG A 143 -2.35 3.08 -4.13
N VAL A 144 -3.05 2.74 -5.21
CA VAL A 144 -3.38 1.35 -5.57
C VAL A 144 -2.38 0.83 -6.59
N LYS A 145 -1.97 -0.43 -6.49
CA LYS A 145 -1.02 -1.05 -7.42
C LYS A 145 -1.32 -2.54 -7.58
N ILE A 146 -1.18 -3.03 -8.84
CA ILE A 146 -1.06 -4.46 -9.14
C ILE A 146 0.42 -4.84 -9.08
N PHE A 147 0.75 -5.95 -8.43
CA PHE A 147 2.12 -6.46 -8.36
C PHE A 147 2.14 -7.99 -8.22
N SER A 148 3.27 -8.59 -8.49
CA SER A 148 3.56 -9.99 -8.20
C SER A 148 4.78 -10.08 -7.31
N LEU A 149 4.83 -11.07 -6.44
CA LEU A 149 6.03 -11.43 -5.70
C LEU A 149 6.91 -12.33 -6.57
N PRO A 150 8.24 -12.28 -6.41
CA PRO A 150 9.15 -13.21 -7.08
C PRO A 150 8.73 -14.68 -6.83
N ASP A 151 8.94 -15.52 -7.84
CA ASP A 151 8.72 -16.98 -7.76
C ASP A 151 7.28 -17.38 -7.39
N THR A 152 6.28 -16.56 -7.75
CA THR A 152 4.86 -16.87 -7.53
C THR A 152 4.09 -16.89 -8.83
N ASP A 153 3.02 -17.72 -8.87
CA ASP A 153 2.11 -17.84 -10.02
C ASP A 153 0.86 -16.97 -9.89
N TYR A 154 0.88 -15.99 -9.01
CA TYR A 154 -0.26 -15.11 -8.74
C TYR A 154 0.18 -13.64 -8.64
N GLY A 155 -0.80 -12.77 -8.80
CA GLY A 155 -0.66 -11.35 -8.51
C GLY A 155 -1.45 -10.93 -7.28
N ASN A 156 -1.15 -9.76 -6.80
CA ASN A 156 -1.81 -9.12 -5.67
C ASN A 156 -2.16 -7.67 -6.02
N ILE A 157 -3.13 -7.15 -5.30
CA ILE A 157 -3.38 -5.71 -5.24
C ILE A 157 -2.88 -5.19 -3.89
N SER A 158 -2.27 -4.03 -3.91
CA SER A 158 -1.93 -3.29 -2.71
C SER A 158 -2.58 -1.91 -2.69
N LEU A 159 -3.00 -1.48 -1.49
CA LEU A 159 -3.28 -0.08 -1.17
C LEU A 159 -2.21 0.42 -0.22
N ILE A 160 -1.58 1.53 -0.53
CA ILE A 160 -0.53 2.10 0.29
C ILE A 160 -0.92 3.52 0.68
N TYR A 161 -0.78 3.82 1.96
CA TYR A 161 -1.02 5.11 2.59
C TYR A 161 0.32 5.63 3.11
N TYR A 162 0.78 6.77 2.61
CA TYR A 162 1.99 7.42 3.10
C TYR A 162 1.65 8.77 3.72
N ASP A 163 2.01 8.93 5.00
CA ASP A 163 1.92 10.20 5.70
C ASP A 163 3.00 11.16 5.19
N LYS A 164 2.63 12.40 4.85
CA LYS A 164 3.55 13.36 4.24
C LYS A 164 4.71 13.71 5.17
N ILE A 165 4.40 14.04 6.43
CA ILE A 165 5.40 14.53 7.39
C ILE A 165 6.42 13.43 7.70
N ASN A 166 5.95 12.22 7.97
CA ASN A 166 6.82 11.12 8.35
C ASN A 166 7.52 10.47 7.15
N SER A 167 6.96 10.58 5.92
CA SER A 167 7.67 10.19 4.70
C SER A 167 8.87 11.08 4.43
N ASP A 168 8.74 12.40 4.60
CA ASP A 168 9.85 13.34 4.46
C ASP A 168 10.98 13.03 5.49
N LEU A 169 10.61 12.51 6.68
CA LEU A 169 11.60 12.02 7.65
C LEU A 169 12.27 10.72 7.22
N ALA A 170 11.53 9.82 6.54
CA ALA A 170 12.06 8.56 6.04
C ALA A 170 13.03 8.80 4.88
N ASP A 171 12.70 9.72 3.98
CA ASP A 171 13.55 10.10 2.84
C ASP A 171 14.87 10.71 3.33
N LYS A 172 14.81 11.65 4.29
CA LYS A 172 16.02 12.24 4.91
C LYS A 172 16.88 11.21 5.63
N ALA A 173 16.26 10.27 6.36
CA ALA A 173 17.03 9.22 7.03
C ALA A 173 17.73 8.28 6.03
N THR A 174 17.17 8.09 4.83
CA THR A 174 17.80 7.33 3.75
C THR A 174 18.93 8.12 3.08
N GLU A 175 18.75 9.43 2.90
CA GLU A 175 19.80 10.32 2.37
C GLU A 175 21.01 10.40 3.30
N ASP A 176 20.79 10.40 4.62
CA ASP A 176 21.87 10.44 5.63
C ASP A 176 22.72 9.14 5.64
N ASP A 177 22.19 8.03 5.08
CA ASP A 177 22.90 6.73 4.96
C ASP A 177 23.69 6.58 3.63
N LEU A 178 23.61 7.57 2.67
CA LEU A 178 24.31 7.58 1.39
C LEU A 178 25.61 8.38 1.44
#